data_07396d79aed19eae7c12a0135b7a0f2a
#
_entry.id   07396d79aed19eae7c12a0135b7a0f2a
#
_cell.length_a   1.000
_cell.length_b   1.000
_cell.length_c   1.000
_cell.angle_alpha   90.00
_cell.angle_beta   90.00
_cell.angle_gamma   90.00
#
_symmetry.space_group_name_H-M   'P 1'
#
loop_
_entity.id
_entity.type
_entity.pdbx_description
1 polymer ?
#
loop_
_entity_poly.entity_id
_entity_poly.type
_entity_poly.pdbx_seq_one_letter_code
_entity_poly.pdbx_strand_id
1 'polypeptide(L)'
;MGMANLQRMAQQMQQEMLRVQGELESATVDGSAGGGVVSATVTGKQELVSITIDPSAVDPADVEMLQDLVVAAVNDALRRSRELAEQKMAAVTGGLRLPGM
;
A
#
# COMPACT_ATOMS: atom_id res chain seq x y z
N MET A 1 -2.68 25.57 29.38
CA MET A 1 -3.21 25.15 28.10
C MET A 1 -4.62 24.65 28.26
N GLY A 2 -5.54 25.20 27.50
CA GLY A 2 -6.94 24.87 27.65
C GLY A 2 -7.41 23.78 26.71
N MET A 3 -8.67 23.40 26.87
CA MET A 3 -9.29 22.40 26.01
C MET A 3 -9.31 22.81 24.55
N ALA A 4 -9.29 24.11 24.24
CA ALA A 4 -9.27 24.60 22.88
C ALA A 4 -8.04 24.13 22.10
N ASN A 5 -6.88 24.04 22.77
CA ASN A 5 -5.65 23.53 22.13
C ASN A 5 -5.73 22.03 21.86
N LEU A 6 -6.33 21.27 22.78
CA LEU A 6 -6.53 19.84 22.59
C LEU A 6 -7.49 19.57 21.43
N GLN A 7 -8.58 20.35 21.35
CA GLN A 7 -9.52 20.21 20.24
C GLN A 7 -8.89 20.54 18.90
N ARG A 8 -8.05 21.58 18.87
CA ARG A 8 -7.35 21.97 17.64
C ARG A 8 -6.38 20.86 17.19
N MET A 9 -5.64 20.29 18.12
CA MET A 9 -4.73 19.18 17.82
C MET A 9 -5.49 17.97 17.29
N ALA A 10 -6.64 17.65 17.89
CA ALA A 10 -7.46 16.52 17.44
C ALA A 10 -8.00 16.77 16.02
N GLN A 11 -8.42 17.99 15.73
CA GLN A 11 -8.89 18.36 14.39
C GLN A 11 -7.77 18.27 13.35
N GLN A 12 -6.58 18.75 13.69
CA GLN A 12 -5.42 18.68 12.81
C GLN A 12 -5.05 17.23 12.51
N MET A 13 -5.05 16.38 13.54
CA MET A 13 -4.75 14.96 13.38
C MET A 13 -5.78 14.29 12.45
N GLN A 14 -7.07 14.60 12.64
CA GLN A 14 -8.13 14.06 11.80
C GLN A 14 -7.96 14.49 10.35
N GLN A 15 -7.63 15.76 10.12
CA GLN A 15 -7.40 16.28 8.77
C GLN A 15 -6.21 15.59 8.11
N GLU A 16 -5.12 15.39 8.86
CA GLU A 16 -3.95 14.69 8.35
C GLU A 16 -4.25 13.23 8.00
N MET A 17 -5.04 12.56 8.82
CA MET A 17 -5.46 11.19 8.53
C MET A 17 -6.31 11.12 7.26
N LEU A 18 -7.23 12.06 7.08
CA LEU A 18 -8.06 12.11 5.87
C LEU A 18 -7.21 12.40 4.64
N ARG A 19 -6.23 13.28 4.76
CA ARG A 19 -5.30 13.58 3.67
C ARG A 19 -4.51 12.34 3.27
N VAL A 20 -3.98 11.61 4.25
CA VAL A 20 -3.23 10.39 3.99
C VAL A 20 -4.10 9.32 3.35
N GLN A 21 -5.35 9.17 3.81
CA GLN A 21 -6.27 8.22 3.20
C GLN A 21 -6.55 8.56 1.74
N GLY A 22 -6.71 9.84 1.42
CA GLY A 22 -6.88 10.29 0.05
C GLY A 22 -5.65 10.03 -0.81
N GLU A 23 -4.45 10.24 -0.26
CA GLU A 23 -3.21 9.90 -0.96
C GLU A 23 -3.10 8.40 -1.23
N LEU A 24 -3.49 7.56 -0.26
CA LEU A 24 -3.43 6.12 -0.42
C LEU A 24 -4.42 5.60 -1.47
N GLU A 25 -5.56 6.25 -1.62
CA GLU A 25 -6.53 5.88 -2.65
C GLU A 25 -5.97 6.07 -4.06
N SER A 26 -5.16 7.11 -4.27
CA SER A 26 -4.61 7.44 -5.57
C SER A 26 -3.19 6.92 -5.78
N ALA A 27 -2.47 6.57 -4.72
CA ALA A 27 -1.14 6.01 -4.83
C ALA A 27 -1.21 4.56 -5.33
N THR A 28 -0.23 4.16 -6.14
CA THR A 28 -0.12 2.78 -6.60
C THR A 28 1.26 2.23 -6.28
N VAL A 29 1.31 0.94 -6.02
CA VAL A 29 2.56 0.21 -5.84
C VAL A 29 2.51 -1.06 -6.68
N ASP A 30 3.68 -1.48 -7.14
CA ASP A 30 3.81 -2.68 -7.96
C ASP A 30 4.48 -3.79 -7.15
N GLY A 31 4.06 -5.02 -7.44
CA GLY A 31 4.72 -6.22 -7.00
C GLY A 31 5.00 -7.12 -8.18
N SER A 32 5.92 -8.06 -8.03
CA SER A 32 6.29 -8.93 -9.13
C SER A 32 6.71 -10.31 -8.64
N ALA A 33 6.75 -11.25 -9.58
CA ALA A 33 7.22 -12.60 -9.35
C ALA A 33 7.90 -13.15 -10.59
N GLY A 34 8.70 -14.19 -10.43
CA GLY A 34 9.36 -14.88 -11.54
C GLY A 34 10.35 -14.00 -12.30
N GLY A 35 11.06 -13.11 -11.60
CA GLY A 35 12.02 -12.21 -12.26
C GLY A 35 11.34 -11.08 -13.03
N GLY A 36 10.09 -10.78 -12.71
CA GLY A 36 9.34 -9.69 -13.33
C GLY A 36 8.42 -10.12 -14.47
N VAL A 37 8.32 -11.42 -14.75
CA VAL A 37 7.44 -11.90 -15.84
C VAL A 37 5.96 -11.76 -15.49
N VAL A 38 5.63 -11.70 -14.21
CA VAL A 38 4.28 -11.37 -13.75
C VAL A 38 4.40 -10.21 -12.77
N SER A 39 3.61 -9.17 -12.98
CA SER A 39 3.55 -8.04 -12.08
C SER A 39 2.10 -7.69 -11.77
N ALA A 40 1.89 -7.09 -10.61
CA ALA A 40 0.58 -6.64 -10.16
C ALA A 40 0.70 -5.21 -9.67
N THR A 41 -0.32 -4.41 -9.94
CA THR A 41 -0.41 -3.03 -9.44
C THR A 41 -1.60 -2.94 -8.50
N VAL A 42 -1.39 -2.42 -7.30
CA VAL A 42 -2.44 -2.21 -6.31
C VAL A 42 -2.41 -0.78 -5.82
N THR A 43 -3.55 -0.30 -5.30
CA THR A 43 -3.60 1.02 -4.65
C THR A 43 -3.04 0.92 -3.23
N GLY A 44 -2.79 2.08 -2.61
CA GLY A 44 -2.42 2.13 -1.20
C GLY A 44 -3.51 1.61 -0.26
N LYS A 45 -4.72 1.46 -0.76
CA LYS A 45 -5.86 0.86 -0.04
C LYS A 45 -5.99 -0.63 -0.30
N GLN A 46 -4.98 -1.26 -0.88
CA GLN A 46 -4.93 -2.70 -1.13
C GLN A 46 -5.99 -3.18 -2.12
N GLU A 47 -6.33 -2.34 -3.10
CA GLU A 47 -7.17 -2.74 -4.21
C GLU A 47 -6.32 -3.09 -5.43
N LEU A 48 -6.56 -4.24 -6.02
CA LEU A 48 -5.86 -4.66 -7.23
C LEU A 48 -6.39 -3.85 -8.42
N VAL A 49 -5.46 -3.19 -9.12
CA VAL A 49 -5.78 -2.37 -10.30
C VAL A 49 -5.55 -3.15 -11.58
N SER A 50 -4.42 -3.83 -11.69
CA SER A 50 -4.05 -4.52 -12.91
C SER A 50 -3.04 -5.63 -12.64
N ILE A 51 -3.00 -6.58 -13.58
CA ILE A 51 -1.97 -7.61 -13.64
C ILE A 51 -1.39 -7.58 -15.04
N THR A 52 -0.05 -7.64 -15.12
CA THR A 52 0.67 -7.74 -16.38
C THR A 52 1.40 -9.08 -16.41
N ILE A 53 1.20 -9.84 -17.47
CA ILE A 53 1.81 -11.15 -17.65
C ILE A 53 2.62 -11.12 -18.94
N ASP A 54 3.93 -11.40 -18.83
CA ASP A 54 4.76 -11.59 -20.00
C ASP A 54 4.31 -12.88 -20.71
N PRO A 55 4.10 -12.85 -22.04
CA PRO A 55 3.70 -14.05 -22.76
C PRO A 55 4.64 -15.24 -22.56
N SER A 56 5.91 -14.99 -22.28
CA SER A 56 6.88 -16.07 -22.01
C SER A 56 6.56 -16.87 -20.76
N ALA A 57 5.75 -16.31 -19.84
CA ALA A 57 5.32 -16.99 -18.63
C ALA A 57 4.09 -17.89 -18.85
N VAL A 58 3.48 -17.82 -20.04
CA VAL A 58 2.26 -18.57 -20.33
C VAL A 58 2.63 -19.86 -21.05
N ASP A 59 2.49 -20.97 -20.32
CA ASP A 59 2.69 -22.33 -20.84
C ASP A 59 1.39 -23.09 -20.62
N PRO A 60 0.63 -23.42 -21.70
CA PRO A 60 -0.61 -24.16 -21.56
C PRO A 60 -0.45 -25.54 -20.93
N ALA A 61 0.77 -26.09 -20.95
CA ALA A 61 1.06 -27.37 -20.31
C ALA A 61 1.33 -27.24 -18.82
N ASP A 62 1.53 -26.00 -18.31
CA ASP A 62 1.82 -25.75 -16.89
C ASP A 62 1.11 -24.51 -16.41
N VAL A 63 -0.21 -24.57 -16.38
CA VAL A 63 -1.06 -23.46 -15.91
C VAL A 63 -0.88 -23.21 -14.42
N GLU A 64 -0.59 -24.26 -13.66
CA GLU A 64 -0.37 -24.17 -12.22
C GLU A 64 0.80 -23.24 -11.89
N MET A 65 1.90 -23.31 -12.65
CA MET A 65 3.03 -22.42 -12.46
C MET A 65 2.61 -20.95 -12.64
N LEU A 66 1.80 -20.66 -13.68
CA LEU A 66 1.29 -19.32 -13.90
C LEU A 66 0.41 -18.84 -12.75
N GLN A 67 -0.45 -19.70 -12.23
CA GLN A 67 -1.29 -19.39 -11.07
C GLN A 67 -0.44 -19.01 -9.87
N ASP A 68 0.61 -19.77 -9.59
CA ASP A 68 1.52 -19.51 -8.47
C ASP A 68 2.25 -18.17 -8.65
N LEU A 69 2.68 -17.86 -9.87
CA LEU A 69 3.33 -16.56 -10.15
C LEU A 69 2.37 -15.41 -9.94
N VAL A 70 1.11 -15.53 -10.36
CA VAL A 70 0.11 -14.49 -10.15
C VAL A 70 -0.14 -14.27 -8.67
N VAL A 71 -0.32 -15.34 -7.90
CA VAL A 71 -0.51 -15.25 -6.45
C VAL A 71 0.69 -14.55 -5.80
N ALA A 72 1.89 -14.94 -6.16
CA ALA A 72 3.11 -14.35 -5.59
C ALA A 72 3.23 -12.86 -5.94
N ALA A 73 2.94 -12.46 -7.18
CA ALA A 73 3.02 -11.06 -7.60
C ALA A 73 1.97 -10.20 -6.88
N VAL A 74 0.75 -10.70 -6.77
CA VAL A 74 -0.33 -9.99 -6.06
C VAL A 74 0.01 -9.82 -4.58
N ASN A 75 0.48 -10.88 -3.94
CA ASN A 75 0.85 -10.83 -2.52
C ASN A 75 2.04 -9.90 -2.28
N ASP A 76 3.01 -9.86 -3.20
CA ASP A 76 4.12 -8.91 -3.11
C ASP A 76 3.61 -7.47 -3.20
N ALA A 77 2.71 -7.18 -4.13
CA ALA A 77 2.11 -5.86 -4.28
C ALA A 77 1.30 -5.46 -3.03
N LEU A 78 0.50 -6.38 -2.50
CA LEU A 78 -0.29 -6.12 -1.30
C LEU A 78 0.59 -5.84 -0.09
N ARG A 79 1.69 -6.58 0.06
CA ARG A 79 2.65 -6.35 1.14
C ARG A 79 3.25 -4.95 1.03
N ARG A 80 3.67 -4.55 -0.17
CA ARG A 80 4.23 -3.22 -0.42
C ARG A 80 3.19 -2.13 -0.17
N SER A 81 1.93 -2.38 -0.49
CA SER A 81 0.84 -1.47 -0.21
C SER A 81 0.65 -1.26 1.30
N ARG A 82 0.71 -2.34 2.09
CA ARG A 82 0.62 -2.24 3.55
C ARG A 82 1.80 -1.46 4.12
N GLU A 83 3.01 -1.70 3.62
CA GLU A 83 4.20 -0.96 4.05
C GLU A 83 4.07 0.53 3.75
N LEU A 84 3.55 0.88 2.57
CA LEU A 84 3.32 2.28 2.22
C LEU A 84 2.32 2.93 3.17
N ALA A 85 1.22 2.25 3.46
CA ALA A 85 0.20 2.75 4.38
C ALA A 85 0.77 2.96 5.78
N GLU A 86 1.57 2.00 6.26
CA GLU A 86 2.21 2.11 7.57
C GLU A 86 3.18 3.28 7.63
N GLN A 87 3.98 3.50 6.58
CA GLN A 87 4.92 4.62 6.51
C GLN A 87 4.19 5.96 6.53
N LYS A 88 3.10 6.08 5.77
CA LYS A 88 2.34 7.32 5.74
C LYS A 88 1.62 7.60 7.06
N MET A 89 1.08 6.56 7.69
CA MET A 89 0.44 6.71 9.00
C MET A 89 1.46 7.00 10.09
N ALA A 90 2.65 6.40 10.03
CA ALA A 90 3.72 6.69 10.98
C ALA A 90 4.18 8.15 10.89
N ALA A 91 4.18 8.73 9.68
CA ALA A 91 4.52 10.14 9.51
C ALA A 91 3.49 11.05 10.20
N VAL A 92 2.21 10.70 10.17
CA VAL A 92 1.16 11.46 10.87
C VAL A 92 1.33 11.35 12.38
N THR A 93 1.45 10.12 12.89
CA THR A 93 1.60 9.88 14.33
C THR A 93 2.94 10.37 14.85
N GLY A 94 4.01 10.29 14.02
CA GLY A 94 5.32 10.78 14.38
C GLY A 94 5.37 12.28 14.65
N GLY A 95 4.56 13.06 13.91
CA GLY A 95 4.44 14.49 14.13
C GLY A 95 3.75 14.87 15.45
N LEU A 96 3.08 13.90 16.07
CA LEU A 96 2.39 14.09 17.34
C LEU A 96 3.09 13.38 18.50
N ARG A 97 4.30 12.89 18.28
CA ARG A 97 5.06 12.17 19.31
C ARG A 97 5.33 13.09 20.48
N LEU A 98 4.99 12.62 21.68
CA LEU A 98 5.25 13.36 22.90
C LEU A 98 6.74 13.30 23.26
N PRO A 99 7.30 14.38 23.86
CA PRO A 99 8.67 14.34 24.31
C PRO A 99 8.91 13.20 25.30
N GLY A 100 10.01 12.49 25.13
CA GLY A 100 10.38 11.39 25.99
C GLY A 100 9.81 10.02 25.63
N MET A 101 9.09 9.94 24.54
CA MET A 101 8.56 8.67 24.04
C MET A 101 9.33 8.16 22.83
#